data_405ca851e56bb6b9075b20603a46bdb4
#
_entry.id   405ca851e56bb6b9075b20603a46bdb4
#
_cell.length_a   1.000
_cell.length_b   1.000
_cell.length_c   1.000
_cell.angle_alpha   90.00
_cell.angle_beta   90.00
_cell.angle_gamma   90.00
#
_symmetry.space_group_name_H-M   'P 1'
#
loop_
_entity.id
_entity.type
_entity.pdbx_description
1 polymer ?
#
loop_
_entity_poly.entity_id
_entity_poly.type
_entity_poly.pdbx_seq_one_letter_code
_entity_poly.pdbx_strand_id
1 'polypeptide(L)'
;MRQPWGGISAPGSRSPRGPPGGRSGAASGGTLDASNLLKPALSSGQLKCIGATTYTEFRQIFEKDHALSRRFQKVDVVEPSVNETIEILKGLKSRFEEHHGIKYSSSALSSAAELSARYINDRHLPDKAIDVIDE
;
A
#
# COMPACT_ATOMS: atom_id res chain seq x y z
N MET A 1 -11.37 -30.17 9.84
CA MET A 1 -11.70 -31.08 8.72
C MET A 1 -10.90 -30.69 7.50
N ARG A 2 -9.89 -31.47 7.20
CA ARG A 2 -9.16 -31.76 5.94
C ARG A 2 -8.93 -30.63 4.91
N GLN A 3 -7.70 -30.27 4.79
CA GLN A 3 -7.06 -29.66 3.61
C GLN A 3 -7.01 -30.65 2.43
N PRO A 4 -7.19 -30.20 1.18
CA PRO A 4 -6.82 -30.97 0.01
C PRO A 4 -5.88 -30.18 -0.92
N TRP A 5 -4.59 -30.31 -0.71
CA TRP A 5 -3.63 -30.14 -1.80
C TRP A 5 -2.58 -31.22 -1.68
N GLY A 6 -2.86 -32.33 -2.36
CA GLY A 6 -1.96 -33.44 -2.55
C GLY A 6 -0.89 -33.08 -3.60
N GLY A 7 0.35 -33.41 -3.29
CA GLY A 7 1.50 -33.26 -4.15
C GLY A 7 1.47 -34.20 -5.35
N ILE A 8 2.06 -33.73 -6.45
CA ILE A 8 2.49 -34.56 -7.57
C ILE A 8 3.97 -34.33 -7.75
N SER A 9 4.74 -35.38 -7.44
CA SER A 9 6.16 -35.48 -7.79
C SER A 9 6.27 -35.91 -9.24
N ALA A 10 7.14 -35.26 -10.01
CA ALA A 10 7.60 -35.73 -11.31
C ALA A 10 9.11 -35.95 -11.29
N PRO A 11 9.62 -37.00 -12.00
CA PRO A 11 10.97 -37.48 -11.88
C PRO A 11 11.96 -36.76 -12.81
N GLY A 12 13.20 -36.80 -12.38
CA GLY A 12 14.39 -36.14 -12.85
C GLY A 12 14.75 -36.18 -14.32
N SER A 13 15.45 -35.14 -14.72
CA SER A 13 16.42 -35.18 -15.82
C SER A 13 17.65 -34.37 -15.39
N ARG A 14 18.80 -35.01 -15.67
CA ARG A 14 20.13 -34.56 -15.29
C ARG A 14 20.60 -33.38 -16.12
N SER A 15 21.28 -32.45 -15.44
CA SER A 15 22.05 -31.33 -16.00
C SER A 15 23.25 -31.78 -16.83
N PRO A 16 23.75 -30.88 -17.69
CA PRO A 16 25.21 -30.74 -17.88
C PRO A 16 25.68 -29.40 -17.21
N ARG A 17 26.84 -29.53 -16.58
CA ARG A 17 27.56 -28.46 -15.89
C ARG A 17 28.03 -27.40 -16.89
N GLY A 18 27.70 -26.15 -16.68
CA GLY A 18 28.35 -24.99 -17.29
C GLY A 18 29.26 -24.28 -16.27
N PRO A 19 30.26 -23.52 -16.72
CA PRO A 19 31.38 -23.06 -15.91
C PRO A 19 31.02 -21.97 -14.91
N PRO A 20 31.82 -21.79 -13.83
CA PRO A 20 31.59 -20.76 -12.82
C PRO A 20 32.20 -19.44 -13.29
N GLY A 21 31.42 -18.40 -13.27
CA GLY A 21 31.93 -17.04 -13.47
C GLY A 21 30.83 -16.07 -13.79
N GLY A 22 30.47 -15.23 -12.83
CA GLY A 22 29.56 -14.10 -13.08
C GLY A 22 28.95 -13.56 -11.80
N ARG A 23 29.67 -12.66 -11.21
CA ARG A 23 29.34 -11.81 -10.08
C ARG A 23 27.85 -11.49 -9.95
N SER A 24 27.33 -11.76 -8.78
CA SER A 24 26.07 -11.23 -8.26
C SER A 24 26.04 -9.69 -8.40
N GLY A 25 25.38 -9.24 -9.42
CA GLY A 25 24.93 -7.84 -9.56
C GLY A 25 23.63 -7.70 -8.78
N ALA A 26 23.71 -7.00 -7.68
CA ALA A 26 22.58 -6.72 -6.79
C ALA A 26 21.38 -6.16 -7.54
N ALA A 27 20.22 -6.64 -7.18
CA ALA A 27 18.91 -6.15 -7.61
C ALA A 27 18.61 -4.75 -7.03
N SER A 28 19.33 -3.73 -7.46
CA SER A 28 19.02 -2.32 -7.20
C SER A 28 18.52 -1.58 -8.44
N GLY A 29 18.31 -2.28 -9.56
CA GLY A 29 17.93 -1.69 -10.84
C GLY A 29 16.44 -1.44 -11.05
N GLY A 30 15.55 -2.13 -10.33
CA GLY A 30 14.13 -2.13 -10.67
C GLY A 30 13.40 -0.80 -10.49
N THR A 31 13.74 -0.03 -9.47
CA THR A 31 13.10 1.28 -9.18
C THR A 31 13.63 2.41 -10.06
N LEU A 32 14.91 2.38 -10.44
CA LEU A 32 15.50 3.36 -11.34
C LEU A 32 15.00 3.21 -12.77
N ASP A 33 14.79 2.00 -13.24
CA ASP A 33 14.28 1.72 -14.58
C ASP A 33 12.83 2.18 -14.76
N ALA A 34 11.96 1.95 -13.78
CA ALA A 34 10.57 2.40 -13.82
C ALA A 34 10.46 3.93 -13.92
N SER A 35 11.27 4.68 -13.15
CA SER A 35 11.28 6.14 -13.21
C SER A 35 11.77 6.67 -14.53
N ASN A 36 12.76 6.04 -15.15
CA ASN A 36 13.28 6.42 -16.47
C ASN A 36 12.26 6.16 -17.58
N LEU A 37 11.43 5.12 -17.46
CA LEU A 37 10.33 4.84 -18.40
C LEU A 37 9.18 5.85 -18.26
N LEU A 38 8.89 6.30 -17.05
CA LEU A 38 7.78 7.22 -16.76
C LEU A 38 8.10 8.68 -17.08
N LYS A 39 9.36 9.10 -16.94
CA LYS A 39 9.78 10.49 -17.17
C LYS A 39 9.36 11.07 -18.51
N PRO A 40 9.57 10.40 -19.67
CA PRO A 40 9.15 10.92 -20.96
C PRO A 40 7.62 11.10 -21.07
N ALA A 41 6.84 10.14 -20.61
CA ALA A 41 5.39 10.17 -20.65
C ALA A 41 4.80 11.26 -19.75
N LEU A 42 5.39 11.48 -18.56
CA LEU A 42 5.03 12.57 -17.66
C LEU A 42 5.40 13.94 -18.26
N SER A 43 6.55 14.03 -18.94
CA SER A 43 7.01 15.29 -19.57
C SER A 43 6.14 15.72 -20.73
N SER A 44 5.63 14.78 -21.52
CA SER A 44 4.76 15.06 -22.65
C SER A 44 3.30 15.37 -22.25
N GLY A 45 2.96 15.25 -20.96
CA GLY A 45 1.59 15.41 -20.47
C GLY A 45 0.62 14.31 -20.88
N GLN A 46 1.12 13.26 -21.50
CA GLN A 46 0.32 12.11 -21.93
C GLN A 46 -0.13 11.21 -20.76
N LEU A 47 0.62 11.27 -19.65
CA LEU A 47 0.34 10.48 -18.46
C LEU A 47 0.04 11.39 -17.28
N LYS A 48 -1.11 11.16 -16.63
CA LYS A 48 -1.42 11.69 -15.30
C LYS A 48 -1.23 10.58 -14.29
N CYS A 49 -0.42 10.82 -13.27
CA CYS A 49 -0.09 9.83 -12.26
C CYS A 49 -0.36 10.39 -10.87
N ILE A 50 -1.00 9.58 -10.03
CA ILE A 50 -1.15 9.83 -8.59
C ILE A 50 -0.48 8.66 -7.89
N GLY A 51 0.47 8.96 -7.02
CA GLY A 51 1.20 7.96 -6.22
C GLY A 51 1.07 8.27 -4.75
N ALA A 52 1.12 7.23 -3.94
CA ALA A 52 1.20 7.33 -2.49
C ALA A 52 2.58 6.84 -2.03
N THR A 53 3.15 7.51 -1.04
CA THR A 53 4.46 7.20 -0.49
C THR A 53 4.58 7.73 0.94
N THR A 54 5.56 7.26 1.67
CA THR A 54 5.90 7.80 3.00
C THR A 54 6.82 9.01 2.88
N TYR A 55 6.91 9.83 3.93
CA TYR A 55 7.84 10.96 3.98
C TYR A 55 9.30 10.53 3.80
N THR A 56 9.67 9.39 4.35
CA THR A 56 11.04 8.85 4.25
C THR A 56 11.36 8.45 2.82
N GLU A 57 10.48 7.71 2.17
CA GLU A 57 10.65 7.28 0.77
C GLU A 57 10.61 8.47 -0.18
N PHE A 58 9.71 9.44 0.05
CA PHE A 58 9.64 10.66 -0.72
C PHE A 58 10.99 11.39 -0.71
N ARG A 59 11.59 11.60 0.47
CA ARG A 59 12.90 12.23 0.58
C ARG A 59 14.00 11.46 -0.15
N GLN A 60 14.04 10.14 0.03
CA GLN A 60 15.06 9.30 -0.59
C GLN A 60 15.05 9.36 -2.12
N ILE A 61 13.89 9.50 -2.74
CA ILE A 61 13.71 9.46 -4.18
C ILE A 61 13.67 10.87 -4.76
N PHE A 62 12.80 11.74 -4.26
CA PHE A 62 12.50 13.04 -4.86
C PHE A 62 13.53 14.12 -4.54
N GLU A 63 14.20 14.06 -3.39
CA GLU A 63 15.31 14.98 -3.09
C GLU A 63 16.54 14.69 -3.95
N LYS A 64 16.70 13.45 -4.40
CA LYS A 64 17.83 13.03 -5.26
C LYS A 64 17.54 13.20 -6.75
N ASP A 65 16.28 13.14 -7.15
CA ASP A 65 15.87 13.26 -8.55
C ASP A 65 15.04 14.51 -8.79
N HIS A 66 15.73 15.61 -9.08
CA HIS A 66 15.09 16.90 -9.41
C HIS A 66 14.19 16.84 -10.64
N ALA A 67 14.43 15.91 -11.57
CA ALA A 67 13.60 15.74 -12.74
C ALA A 67 12.23 15.18 -12.39
N LEU A 68 12.14 14.27 -11.42
CA LEU A 68 10.87 13.77 -10.87
C LEU A 68 10.18 14.82 -9.99
N SER A 69 10.92 15.49 -9.11
CA SER A 69 10.33 16.45 -8.17
C SER A 69 9.62 17.63 -8.88
N ARG A 70 10.10 18.02 -10.06
CA ARG A 70 9.47 19.07 -10.88
C ARG A 70 8.16 18.64 -11.56
N ARG A 71 7.91 17.34 -11.68
CA ARG A 71 6.76 16.77 -12.39
C ARG A 71 5.65 16.31 -11.47
N PHE A 72 5.90 16.27 -10.17
CA PHE A 72 4.93 15.87 -9.16
C PHE A 72 4.68 17.00 -8.17
N GLN A 73 3.43 17.23 -7.87
CA GLN A 73 3.04 18.10 -6.77
C GLN A 73 2.83 17.26 -5.52
N LYS A 74 3.52 17.61 -4.45
CA LYS A 74 3.34 16.97 -3.15
C LYS A 74 2.00 17.40 -2.54
N VAL A 75 1.25 16.41 -2.09
CA VAL A 75 0.04 16.60 -1.30
C VAL A 75 0.25 15.86 0.03
N ASP A 76 0.33 16.60 1.12
CA ASP A 76 0.47 16.00 2.44
C ASP A 76 -0.88 15.50 2.93
N VAL A 77 -0.92 14.20 3.29
CA VAL A 77 -2.08 13.58 3.93
C VAL A 77 -1.76 13.46 5.41
N VAL A 78 -2.42 14.27 6.21
CA VAL A 78 -2.25 14.27 7.67
C VAL A 78 -3.25 13.29 8.30
N GLU A 79 -2.89 12.77 9.49
CA GLU A 79 -3.78 11.91 10.25
C GLU A 79 -5.05 12.69 10.65
N PRO A 80 -6.26 12.17 10.35
CA PRO A 80 -7.50 12.84 10.71
C PRO A 80 -7.74 12.77 12.21
N SER A 81 -8.51 13.72 12.72
CA SER A 81 -9.03 13.69 14.07
C SER A 81 -10.05 12.56 14.28
N VAL A 82 -10.36 12.24 15.53
CA VAL A 82 -11.39 11.22 15.86
C VAL A 82 -12.74 11.59 15.21
N ASN A 83 -13.13 12.84 15.25
CA ASN A 83 -14.41 13.30 14.66
C ASN A 83 -14.42 13.14 13.14
N GLU A 84 -13.35 13.52 12.45
CA GLU A 84 -13.22 13.32 11.01
C GLU A 84 -13.19 11.82 10.67
N THR A 85 -12.55 10.99 11.49
CA THR A 85 -12.57 9.54 11.34
C THR A 85 -13.98 8.97 11.44
N ILE A 86 -14.80 9.45 12.38
CA ILE A 86 -16.21 9.03 12.48
C ILE A 86 -16.98 9.36 11.19
N GLU A 87 -16.75 10.51 10.59
CA GLU A 87 -17.40 10.88 9.32
C GLU A 87 -16.90 10.00 8.16
N ILE A 88 -15.60 9.65 8.13
CA ILE A 88 -15.05 8.70 7.17
C ILE A 88 -15.71 7.33 7.33
N LEU A 89 -15.82 6.80 8.55
CA LEU A 89 -16.48 5.51 8.81
C LEU A 89 -17.96 5.52 8.40
N LYS A 90 -18.67 6.63 8.62
CA LYS A 90 -20.06 6.79 8.15
C LYS A 90 -20.14 6.73 6.62
N GLY A 91 -19.19 7.34 5.92
CA GLY A 91 -19.11 7.29 4.46
C GLY A 91 -18.82 5.89 3.91
N LEU A 92 -18.06 5.08 4.64
CA LEU A 92 -17.72 3.70 4.28
C LEU A 92 -18.77 2.68 4.71
N LYS A 93 -19.63 3.04 5.66
CA LYS A 93 -20.60 2.16 6.32
C LYS A 93 -21.36 1.24 5.36
N SER A 94 -21.95 1.80 4.31
CA SER A 94 -22.78 1.03 3.38
C SER A 94 -22.01 -0.09 2.67
N ARG A 95 -20.74 0.15 2.33
CA ARG A 95 -19.87 -0.85 1.68
C ARG A 95 -19.49 -1.99 2.62
N PHE A 96 -19.17 -1.65 3.87
CA PHE A 96 -18.88 -2.66 4.88
C PHE A 96 -20.13 -3.46 5.27
N GLU A 97 -21.29 -2.81 5.39
CA GLU A 97 -22.58 -3.49 5.64
C GLU A 97 -22.92 -4.48 4.52
N GLU A 98 -22.67 -4.12 3.27
CA GLU A 98 -22.88 -4.99 2.10
C GLU A 98 -21.90 -6.17 2.09
N HIS A 99 -20.62 -5.90 2.40
CA HIS A 99 -19.58 -6.91 2.38
C HIS A 99 -19.76 -7.96 3.50
N HIS A 100 -20.03 -7.53 4.71
CA HIS A 100 -20.17 -8.41 5.88
C HIS A 100 -21.59 -8.90 6.12
N GLY A 101 -22.60 -8.37 5.44
CA GLY A 101 -24.00 -8.75 5.61
C GLY A 101 -24.59 -8.35 6.97
N ILE A 102 -24.04 -7.34 7.61
CA ILE A 102 -24.44 -6.82 8.93
C ILE A 102 -24.80 -5.33 8.84
N LYS A 103 -25.34 -4.78 9.92
CA LYS A 103 -25.59 -3.34 10.04
C LYS A 103 -24.83 -2.73 11.21
N TYR A 104 -24.13 -1.63 10.94
CA TYR A 104 -23.44 -0.88 11.98
C TYR A 104 -24.34 0.22 12.56
N SER A 105 -24.41 0.30 13.88
CA SER A 105 -25.01 1.46 14.52
C SER A 105 -24.07 2.66 14.50
N SER A 106 -24.62 3.89 14.56
CA SER A 106 -23.79 5.09 14.62
C SER A 106 -22.91 5.12 15.88
N SER A 107 -23.39 4.56 16.98
CA SER A 107 -22.62 4.43 18.22
C SER A 107 -21.45 3.47 18.09
N ALA A 108 -21.60 2.38 17.34
CA ALA A 108 -20.50 1.44 17.07
C ALA A 108 -19.37 2.11 16.29
N LEU A 109 -19.69 2.89 15.26
CA LEU A 109 -18.70 3.63 14.49
C LEU A 109 -17.95 4.68 15.33
N SER A 110 -18.69 5.41 16.20
CA SER A 110 -18.07 6.36 17.12
C SER A 110 -17.15 5.66 18.11
N SER A 111 -17.60 4.55 18.69
CA SER A 111 -16.79 3.75 19.62
C SER A 111 -15.55 3.17 18.94
N ALA A 112 -15.67 2.68 17.69
CA ALA A 112 -14.52 2.18 16.93
C ALA A 112 -13.45 3.25 16.73
N ALA A 113 -13.84 4.48 16.37
CA ALA A 113 -12.91 5.58 16.20
C ALA A 113 -12.27 6.00 17.53
N GLU A 114 -13.05 6.16 18.60
CA GLU A 114 -12.56 6.59 19.91
C GLU A 114 -11.65 5.55 20.57
N LEU A 115 -12.07 4.27 20.56
CA LEU A 115 -11.30 3.20 21.20
C LEU A 115 -10.03 2.89 20.42
N SER A 116 -10.07 2.87 19.10
CA SER A 116 -8.86 2.70 18.29
C SER A 116 -7.87 3.84 18.51
N ALA A 117 -8.34 5.08 18.60
CA ALA A 117 -7.50 6.23 18.90
C ALA A 117 -6.81 6.11 20.27
N ARG A 118 -7.53 5.57 21.28
CA ARG A 118 -7.03 5.46 22.65
C ARG A 118 -6.10 4.28 22.88
N TYR A 119 -6.40 3.11 22.27
CA TYR A 119 -5.74 1.85 22.63
C TYR A 119 -4.81 1.30 21.55
N ILE A 120 -4.96 1.69 20.29
CA ILE A 120 -4.09 1.26 19.21
C ILE A 120 -3.10 2.40 18.90
N ASN A 121 -1.85 2.24 19.38
CA ASN A 121 -0.83 3.29 19.29
C ASN A 121 0.21 3.07 18.19
N ASP A 122 0.25 1.87 17.60
CA ASP A 122 1.19 1.46 16.57
C ASP A 122 0.68 1.74 15.14
N ARG A 123 -0.56 2.20 14.99
CA ARG A 123 -1.20 2.55 13.73
C ARG A 123 -1.85 3.93 13.80
N HIS A 124 -2.14 4.50 12.64
CA HIS A 124 -2.75 5.81 12.48
C HIS A 124 -4.24 5.73 12.14
N LEU A 125 -4.97 6.82 12.45
CA LEU A 125 -6.31 7.02 11.94
C LEU A 125 -6.25 7.43 10.45
N PRO A 126 -7.22 7.04 9.59
CA PRO A 126 -8.42 6.29 9.93
C PRO A 126 -8.22 4.77 9.92
N ASP A 127 -7.07 4.25 9.48
CA ASP A 127 -6.84 2.83 9.20
C ASP A 127 -7.15 1.95 10.42
N LYS A 128 -6.61 2.29 11.59
CA LYS A 128 -6.85 1.52 12.81
C LYS A 128 -8.33 1.46 13.24
N ALA A 129 -9.13 2.46 12.89
CA ALA A 129 -10.56 2.45 13.15
C ALA A 129 -11.34 1.64 12.11
N ILE A 130 -10.85 1.64 10.86
CA ILE A 130 -11.37 0.80 9.79
C ILE A 130 -11.11 -0.67 10.11
N ASP A 131 -9.90 -1.03 10.54
CA ASP A 131 -9.56 -2.39 10.94
C ASP A 131 -10.51 -2.92 12.02
N VAL A 132 -10.85 -2.08 13.02
CA VAL A 132 -11.78 -2.47 14.10
C VAL A 132 -13.19 -2.79 13.62
N ILE A 133 -13.67 -2.17 12.54
CA ILE A 133 -14.99 -2.45 11.98
C ILE A 133 -14.97 -3.54 10.91
N ASP A 134 -13.80 -3.88 10.39
CA ASP A 134 -13.63 -4.91 9.36
C ASP A 134 -13.45 -6.31 9.96
N GLU A 135 -12.94 -6.43 11.20
CA GLU A 135 -12.83 -7.68 11.95
C GLU A 135 -14.15 -8.06 12.67
#